data_8db44de022c42c1446827368e4e287ef
#
_entry.id   8db44de022c42c1446827368e4e287ef
#
_cell.length_a   1.000
_cell.length_b   1.000
_cell.length_c   1.000
_cell.angle_alpha   90.00
_cell.angle_beta   90.00
_cell.angle_gamma   90.00
#
_symmetry.space_group_name_H-M   'P 1'
#
loop_
_entity.id
_entity.type
_entity.pdbx_description
1 polymer ?
#
loop_
_entity_poly.entity_id
_entity_poly.type
_entity_poly.pdbx_seq_one_letter_code
_entity_poly.pdbx_strand_id
1 'polypeptide(L)'
;MQGKSCELAMACRDVQVNMNDAGNKSKAKFNLGAMVEVRSDEEGFWGSWYTAVIVDLIGNDKFLVEYQTLRTEDETELLREEADVSDIRPYPPDIEHFYSFAVQEKVDVWYNEGWWVGYISNVLDDLRYRVYFETTNEVLEFEHSDLRPHQEWVDGNWVAASRVGHQ
;
A
#
# COMPACT_ATOMS: atom_id res chain seq x y z
N MET A 1 -7.57 23.21 -1.33
CA MET A 1 -7.41 21.93 -0.62
C MET A 1 -6.41 20.98 -1.28
N GLN A 2 -6.20 21.08 -2.55
CA GLN A 2 -5.20 20.26 -3.24
C GLN A 2 -3.77 20.61 -2.88
N GLY A 3 -3.49 21.86 -2.52
CA GLY A 3 -2.15 22.27 -2.13
C GLY A 3 -1.64 21.66 -0.83
N LYS A 4 -2.55 21.28 0.05
CA LYS A 4 -2.17 20.68 1.33
C LYS A 4 -1.64 19.25 1.19
N SER A 5 -2.15 18.49 0.24
CA SER A 5 -1.68 17.12 0.06
C SER A 5 -0.26 17.06 -0.51
N CYS A 6 0.15 18.04 -1.30
CA CYS A 6 1.52 18.11 -1.79
C CYS A 6 2.52 18.44 -0.69
N GLU A 7 2.17 19.35 0.21
CA GLU A 7 3.02 19.67 1.34
C GLU A 7 3.17 18.49 2.30
N LEU A 8 2.08 17.80 2.56
CA LEU A 8 2.10 16.61 3.40
C LEU A 8 2.94 15.51 2.77
N ALA A 9 2.86 15.34 1.45
CA ALA A 9 3.67 14.36 0.76
C ALA A 9 5.15 14.64 0.85
N MET A 10 5.55 15.91 0.87
CA MET A 10 6.96 16.29 1.05
C MET A 10 7.47 16.01 2.46
N ALA A 11 6.62 16.11 3.45
CA ALA A 11 6.97 15.78 4.83
C ALA A 11 7.16 14.29 5.05
N CYS A 12 6.68 13.47 4.14
CA CYS A 12 6.75 12.01 4.27
C CYS A 12 8.14 11.41 4.05
N ARG A 13 9.12 12.23 3.71
CA ARG A 13 10.50 11.77 3.53
C ARG A 13 11.14 11.24 4.80
N ASP A 14 10.61 11.66 5.94
CA ASP A 14 11.16 11.34 7.24
C ASP A 14 10.30 10.29 7.98
N VAL A 15 9.67 9.40 7.23
CA VAL A 15 8.94 8.29 7.85
C VAL A 15 9.92 7.43 8.62
N GLN A 16 9.97 7.65 9.90
CA GLN A 16 10.76 6.81 10.78
C GLN A 16 9.82 6.01 11.65
N VAL A 17 9.91 4.72 11.49
CA VAL A 17 9.29 3.82 12.45
C VAL A 17 10.21 3.83 13.66
N ASN A 18 9.70 4.34 14.75
CA ASN A 18 10.48 4.34 15.97
C ASN A 18 10.49 2.95 16.59
N MET A 19 11.61 2.26 16.39
CA MET A 19 11.78 0.90 16.85
C MET A 19 12.37 0.80 18.27
N ASN A 20 12.52 1.94 18.96
CA ASN A 20 13.31 2.01 20.19
C ASN A 20 12.53 1.71 21.46
N ASP A 21 11.38 1.13 21.36
CA ASP A 21 10.67 0.74 22.56
C ASP A 21 11.05 -0.70 22.94
N ALA A 22 12.24 -0.82 23.51
CA ALA A 22 12.74 -2.10 23.98
C ALA A 22 11.91 -2.55 25.20
N GLY A 23 11.09 -3.53 25.04
CA GLY A 23 10.34 -4.12 26.14
C GLY A 23 8.82 -4.07 25.96
N ASN A 24 8.33 -3.23 25.12
CA ASN A 24 6.97 -3.31 24.66
C ASN A 24 7.04 -3.84 23.23
N LYS A 25 6.47 -4.99 23.01
CA LYS A 25 6.36 -5.53 21.64
C LYS A 25 5.96 -4.40 20.74
N SER A 26 6.91 -3.94 19.96
CA SER A 26 6.93 -2.68 19.25
C SER A 26 5.61 -2.40 18.53
N LYS A 27 4.82 -1.55 19.10
CA LYS A 27 3.77 -0.92 18.32
C LYS A 27 4.49 0.09 17.45
N ALA A 28 4.44 -0.13 16.14
CA ALA A 28 4.99 0.81 15.20
C ALA A 28 4.40 2.19 15.49
N LYS A 29 5.27 3.18 15.65
CA LYS A 29 4.84 4.56 15.84
C LYS A 29 5.11 5.30 14.54
N PHE A 30 4.10 6.01 14.05
CA PHE A 30 4.21 6.81 12.87
C PHE A 30 4.18 8.28 13.25
N ASN A 31 4.99 9.09 12.58
CA ASN A 31 5.00 10.52 12.79
C ASN A 31 3.80 11.18 12.11
N LEU A 32 3.32 12.29 12.67
CA LEU A 32 2.32 13.11 11.99
C LEU A 32 2.84 13.55 10.63
N GLY A 33 2.00 13.47 9.62
CA GLY A 33 2.37 13.78 8.26
C GLY A 33 3.05 12.65 7.49
N ALA A 34 3.33 11.53 8.16
CA ALA A 34 3.95 10.38 7.50
C ALA A 34 3.02 9.76 6.47
N MET A 35 3.57 9.43 5.30
CA MET A 35 2.85 8.69 4.30
C MET A 35 2.88 7.20 4.63
N VAL A 36 1.72 6.59 4.60
CA VAL A 36 1.53 5.19 4.98
C VAL A 36 0.61 4.50 3.98
N GLU A 37 0.49 3.19 4.15
CA GLU A 37 -0.56 2.43 3.51
C GLU A 37 -1.45 1.80 4.57
N VAL A 38 -2.75 1.84 4.34
CA VAL A 38 -3.75 1.31 5.25
C VAL A 38 -4.46 0.15 4.56
N ARG A 39 -4.49 -0.99 5.24
CA ARG A 39 -5.15 -2.19 4.74
C ARG A 39 -6.66 -2.07 4.96
N SER A 40 -7.42 -2.41 3.94
CA SER A 40 -8.87 -2.51 4.07
C SER A 40 -9.27 -3.85 4.67
N ASP A 41 -10.17 -3.81 5.64
CA ASP A 41 -10.81 -4.99 6.22
C ASP A 41 -12.26 -5.14 5.77
N GLU A 42 -12.73 -4.27 4.89
CA GLU A 42 -14.09 -4.33 4.36
C GLU A 42 -14.27 -5.50 3.42
N GLU A 43 -15.44 -6.12 3.49
CA GLU A 43 -15.81 -7.21 2.59
C GLU A 43 -15.71 -6.74 1.13
N GLY A 44 -15.04 -7.52 0.29
CA GLY A 44 -14.81 -7.19 -1.10
C GLY A 44 -13.54 -6.37 -1.35
N PHE A 45 -12.90 -5.85 -0.29
CA PHE A 45 -11.68 -5.06 -0.40
C PHE A 45 -10.50 -5.67 0.34
N TRP A 46 -10.65 -6.88 0.82
CA TRP A 46 -9.62 -7.55 1.60
C TRP A 46 -8.30 -7.67 0.84
N GLY A 47 -7.23 -7.32 1.51
CA GLY A 47 -5.90 -7.40 0.94
C GLY A 47 -5.52 -6.22 0.06
N SER A 48 -6.38 -5.21 -0.05
CA SER A 48 -6.04 -3.98 -0.75
C SER A 48 -5.43 -2.97 0.23
N TRP A 49 -4.53 -2.14 -0.28
CA TRP A 49 -3.82 -1.12 0.48
C TRP A 49 -4.08 0.24 -0.12
N TYR A 50 -4.43 1.19 0.74
CA TYR A 50 -4.74 2.56 0.32
C TYR A 50 -3.73 3.52 0.89
N THR A 51 -3.21 4.40 0.05
CA THR A 51 -2.25 5.43 0.47
C THR A 51 -2.94 6.46 1.33
N ALA A 52 -2.33 6.78 2.47
CA ALA A 52 -2.86 7.74 3.41
C ALA A 52 -1.74 8.51 4.10
N VAL A 53 -2.11 9.57 4.80
CA VAL A 53 -1.21 10.38 5.62
C VAL A 53 -1.70 10.35 7.05
N ILE A 54 -0.79 10.23 8.00
CA ILE A 54 -1.12 10.28 9.43
C ILE A 54 -1.48 11.71 9.79
N VAL A 55 -2.69 11.91 10.27
CA VAL A 55 -3.21 13.24 10.64
C VAL A 55 -3.15 13.45 12.15
N ASP A 56 -3.42 12.42 12.92
CA ASP A 56 -3.43 12.51 14.38
C ASP A 56 -3.21 11.13 15.01
N LEU A 57 -2.80 11.13 16.26
CA LEU A 57 -2.69 9.94 17.08
C LEU A 57 -3.91 9.86 18.00
N ILE A 58 -4.63 8.75 17.93
CA ILE A 58 -5.83 8.54 18.75
C ILE A 58 -5.55 7.41 19.74
N GLY A 59 -5.31 7.77 21.01
CA GLY A 59 -4.96 6.77 22.00
C GLY A 59 -3.58 6.14 21.73
N ASN A 60 -3.42 4.89 22.12
CA ASN A 60 -2.12 4.21 22.07
C ASN A 60 -1.92 3.35 20.81
N ASP A 61 -3.01 3.00 20.13
CA ASP A 61 -2.97 1.98 19.08
C ASP A 61 -3.78 2.34 17.84
N LYS A 62 -4.29 3.57 17.77
CA LYS A 62 -5.07 4.05 16.63
C LYS A 62 -4.54 5.38 16.13
N PHE A 63 -4.67 5.57 14.83
CA PHE A 63 -4.33 6.82 14.17
C PHE A 63 -5.50 7.33 13.35
N LEU A 64 -5.63 8.64 13.28
CA LEU A 64 -6.49 9.25 12.29
C LEU A 64 -5.68 9.39 11.01
N VAL A 65 -6.17 8.82 9.94
CA VAL A 65 -5.53 8.85 8.63
C VAL A 65 -6.39 9.61 7.63
N GLU A 66 -5.75 10.28 6.70
CA GLU A 66 -6.41 10.90 5.56
C GLU A 66 -5.98 10.18 4.30
N TYR A 67 -6.93 9.53 3.64
CA TYR A 67 -6.65 8.84 2.39
C TYR A 67 -6.33 9.84 1.29
N GLN A 68 -5.43 9.47 0.40
CA GLN A 68 -4.99 10.38 -0.65
C GLN A 68 -5.80 10.23 -1.95
N THR A 69 -6.51 9.11 -2.10
CA THR A 69 -7.27 8.83 -3.31
C THR A 69 -8.77 8.61 -3.02
N LEU A 70 -9.15 8.41 -1.78
CA LEU A 70 -10.55 8.20 -1.40
C LEU A 70 -11.16 9.50 -0.90
N ARG A 71 -12.40 9.72 -1.28
CA ARG A 71 -13.12 10.96 -0.93
C ARG A 71 -14.38 10.65 -0.14
N THR A 72 -14.91 11.67 0.52
CA THR A 72 -16.22 11.61 1.20
C THR A 72 -17.32 11.35 0.16
N GLU A 73 -18.49 10.94 0.64
CA GLU A 73 -19.63 10.62 -0.26
C GLU A 73 -20.00 11.77 -1.18
N ASP A 74 -19.88 13.01 -0.71
CA ASP A 74 -20.17 14.19 -1.52
C ASP A 74 -19.00 14.62 -2.40
N GLU A 75 -17.90 13.88 -2.35
CA GLU A 75 -16.68 14.10 -3.12
C GLU A 75 -16.00 15.46 -2.90
N THR A 76 -16.32 16.14 -1.81
CA THR A 76 -15.78 17.48 -1.51
C THR A 76 -14.43 17.43 -0.80
N GLU A 77 -14.15 16.37 -0.04
CA GLU A 77 -12.94 16.26 0.78
C GLU A 77 -12.34 14.88 0.71
N LEU A 78 -11.04 14.80 1.04
CA LEU A 78 -10.38 13.51 1.21
C LEU A 78 -10.95 12.81 2.45
N LEU A 79 -11.17 11.53 2.32
CA LEU A 79 -11.75 10.72 3.39
C LEU A 79 -10.77 10.58 4.55
N ARG A 80 -11.25 10.77 5.76
CA ARG A 80 -10.51 10.52 7.00
C ARG A 80 -11.16 9.40 7.77
N GLU A 81 -10.34 8.55 8.34
CA GLU A 81 -10.80 7.41 9.14
C GLU A 81 -9.85 7.14 10.29
N GLU A 82 -10.38 6.55 11.35
CA GLU A 82 -9.54 5.93 12.36
C GLU A 82 -9.08 4.57 11.87
N ALA A 83 -7.80 4.30 12.00
CA ALA A 83 -7.21 3.02 11.62
C ALA A 83 -6.39 2.47 12.77
N ASP A 84 -6.52 1.17 13.00
CA ASP A 84 -5.71 0.47 13.98
C ASP A 84 -4.26 0.37 13.47
N VAL A 85 -3.31 0.49 14.39
CA VAL A 85 -1.89 0.42 14.04
C VAL A 85 -1.53 -0.89 13.32
N SER A 86 -2.25 -1.97 13.61
CA SER A 86 -2.03 -3.26 12.96
C SER A 86 -2.42 -3.27 11.47
N ASP A 87 -3.23 -2.31 11.04
CA ASP A 87 -3.67 -2.18 9.66
C ASP A 87 -2.87 -1.14 8.88
N ILE A 88 -1.86 -0.57 9.50
CA ILE A 88 -1.04 0.50 8.92
C ILE A 88 0.39 0.00 8.73
N ARG A 89 0.97 0.31 7.57
CA ARG A 89 2.39 0.08 7.31
C ARG A 89 3.00 1.33 6.69
N PRO A 90 4.32 1.51 6.80
CA PRO A 90 4.98 2.62 6.12
C PRO A 90 4.74 2.53 4.62
N TYR A 91 4.85 3.66 3.94
CA TYR A 91 4.83 3.63 2.48
C TYR A 91 6.02 2.78 1.99
N PRO A 92 5.79 1.80 1.09
CA PRO A 92 6.86 0.90 0.70
C PRO A 92 7.96 1.62 -0.08
N PRO A 93 9.21 1.15 0.05
CA PRO A 93 10.30 1.70 -0.75
C PRO A 93 10.08 1.40 -2.23
N ASP A 94 10.51 2.31 -3.06
CA ASP A 94 10.46 2.10 -4.50
C ASP A 94 11.53 1.09 -4.90
N ILE A 95 11.08 -0.06 -5.41
CA ILE A 95 11.99 -1.07 -5.94
C ILE A 95 12.04 -0.88 -7.45
N GLU A 96 13.22 -0.62 -7.95
CA GLU A 96 13.42 -0.54 -9.40
C GLU A 96 13.09 -1.88 -10.05
N HIS A 97 12.25 -1.83 -11.06
CA HIS A 97 11.84 -3.03 -11.79
C HIS A 97 11.84 -2.74 -13.28
N PHE A 98 13.03 -2.78 -13.84
CA PHE A 98 13.21 -2.59 -15.27
C PHE A 98 12.91 -3.86 -16.08
N TYR A 99 12.69 -4.95 -15.39
CA TYR A 99 12.43 -6.25 -16.01
C TYR A 99 10.94 -6.46 -16.22
N SER A 100 10.63 -7.38 -17.10
CA SER A 100 9.28 -7.89 -17.27
C SER A 100 8.93 -8.80 -16.09
N PHE A 101 7.67 -8.77 -15.68
CA PHE A 101 7.18 -9.72 -14.69
C PHE A 101 6.99 -11.09 -15.33
N ALA A 102 7.19 -12.15 -14.57
CA ALA A 102 7.02 -13.52 -15.01
C ALA A 102 5.68 -14.10 -14.57
N VAL A 103 5.20 -15.11 -15.28
CA VAL A 103 3.99 -15.84 -14.88
C VAL A 103 4.18 -16.37 -13.46
N GLN A 104 3.13 -16.26 -12.63
CA GLN A 104 3.07 -16.60 -11.22
C GLN A 104 3.82 -15.63 -10.29
N GLU A 105 4.44 -14.61 -10.82
CA GLU A 105 5.04 -13.59 -9.97
C GLU A 105 3.96 -12.81 -9.23
N LYS A 106 4.17 -12.58 -7.93
CA LYS A 106 3.24 -11.83 -7.09
C LYS A 106 3.51 -10.35 -7.26
N VAL A 107 2.47 -9.59 -7.51
CA VAL A 107 2.55 -8.15 -7.77
C VAL A 107 1.47 -7.41 -7.02
N ASP A 108 1.67 -6.12 -6.85
CA ASP A 108 0.59 -5.20 -6.48
C ASP A 108 0.15 -4.45 -7.73
N VAL A 109 -1.13 -4.31 -7.88
CA VAL A 109 -1.76 -3.67 -9.04
C VAL A 109 -2.47 -2.40 -8.58
N TRP A 110 -2.19 -1.29 -9.24
CA TRP A 110 -2.94 -0.06 -9.03
C TRP A 110 -4.29 -0.18 -9.72
N TYR A 111 -5.35 -0.31 -8.91
CA TYR A 111 -6.69 -0.56 -9.40
C TYR A 111 -7.70 -0.03 -8.38
N ASN A 112 -8.74 0.62 -8.83
CA ASN A 112 -9.78 1.18 -7.95
C ASN A 112 -9.19 1.99 -6.80
N GLU A 113 -8.26 2.88 -7.15
CA GLU A 113 -7.68 3.87 -6.23
C GLU A 113 -6.84 3.28 -5.09
N GLY A 114 -6.44 2.04 -5.22
CA GLY A 114 -5.60 1.35 -4.24
C GLY A 114 -4.69 0.32 -4.88
N TRP A 115 -3.89 -0.33 -4.04
CA TRP A 115 -3.00 -1.40 -4.47
C TRP A 115 -3.61 -2.75 -4.12
N TRP A 116 -3.80 -3.58 -5.11
CA TRP A 116 -4.41 -4.89 -4.97
C TRP A 116 -3.38 -5.96 -5.27
N VAL A 117 -3.32 -6.96 -4.39
CA VAL A 117 -2.39 -8.08 -4.57
C VAL A 117 -2.94 -9.04 -5.61
N GLY A 118 -2.08 -9.43 -6.56
CA GLY A 118 -2.43 -10.40 -7.58
C GLY A 118 -1.22 -11.18 -8.05
N TYR A 119 -1.47 -12.09 -8.96
CA TYR A 119 -0.44 -12.94 -9.57
C TYR A 119 -0.50 -12.80 -11.08
N ILE A 120 0.66 -12.71 -11.71
CA ILE A 120 0.72 -12.68 -13.16
C ILE A 120 0.24 -14.03 -13.69
N SER A 121 -0.85 -14.03 -14.44
CA SER A 121 -1.37 -15.24 -15.06
C SER A 121 -0.89 -15.40 -16.50
N ASN A 122 -0.69 -14.30 -17.21
CA ASN A 122 -0.19 -14.29 -18.58
C ASN A 122 0.67 -13.06 -18.83
N VAL A 123 1.71 -13.24 -19.60
CA VAL A 123 2.53 -12.15 -20.14
C VAL A 123 2.09 -11.91 -21.57
N LEU A 124 1.65 -10.69 -21.85
CA LEU A 124 1.17 -10.30 -23.17
C LEU A 124 2.23 -9.43 -23.87
N ASP A 125 1.96 -9.06 -25.11
CA ASP A 125 2.82 -8.15 -25.86
C ASP A 125 2.73 -6.72 -25.31
N ASP A 126 3.71 -5.90 -25.62
CA ASP A 126 3.73 -4.46 -25.32
C ASP A 126 3.67 -4.16 -23.82
N LEU A 127 4.38 -4.94 -22.99
CA LEU A 127 4.42 -4.74 -21.54
C LEU A 127 3.02 -4.73 -20.91
N ARG A 128 2.18 -5.64 -21.33
CA ARG A 128 0.85 -5.86 -20.79
C ARG A 128 0.79 -7.23 -20.14
N TYR A 129 -0.06 -7.34 -19.12
CA TYR A 129 -0.16 -8.56 -18.31
C TYR A 129 -1.61 -8.86 -17.99
N ARG A 130 -1.93 -10.13 -17.85
CA ARG A 130 -3.14 -10.53 -17.16
C ARG A 130 -2.78 -10.90 -15.74
N VAL A 131 -3.56 -10.37 -14.81
CA VAL A 131 -3.35 -10.58 -13.38
C VAL A 131 -4.55 -11.29 -12.80
N TYR A 132 -4.28 -12.34 -12.05
CA TYR A 132 -5.30 -13.10 -11.33
C TYR A 132 -5.39 -12.59 -9.88
N PHE A 133 -6.59 -12.30 -9.45
CA PHE A 133 -6.89 -11.86 -8.07
C PHE A 133 -7.59 -12.99 -7.33
N GLU A 134 -6.95 -13.53 -6.31
CA GLU A 134 -7.52 -14.62 -5.51
C GLU A 134 -8.79 -14.22 -4.77
N THR A 135 -8.85 -12.97 -4.30
CA THR A 135 -9.97 -12.49 -3.49
C THR A 135 -11.27 -12.42 -4.26
N THR A 136 -11.21 -12.13 -5.55
CA THR A 136 -12.39 -11.99 -6.40
C THR A 136 -12.50 -13.09 -7.44
N ASN A 137 -11.46 -13.91 -7.57
CA ASN A 137 -11.37 -14.96 -8.58
C ASN A 137 -11.51 -14.42 -10.00
N GLU A 138 -10.98 -13.23 -10.23
CA GLU A 138 -11.03 -12.55 -11.53
C GLU A 138 -9.64 -12.48 -12.16
N VAL A 139 -9.62 -12.42 -13.49
CA VAL A 139 -8.41 -12.15 -14.27
C VAL A 139 -8.67 -10.87 -15.06
N LEU A 140 -7.82 -9.86 -14.84
CA LEU A 140 -7.93 -8.58 -15.52
C LEU A 140 -6.61 -8.22 -16.19
N GLU A 141 -6.67 -7.36 -17.18
CA GLU A 141 -5.49 -6.96 -17.94
C GLU A 141 -4.99 -5.57 -17.51
N PHE A 142 -3.68 -5.44 -17.35
CA PHE A 142 -3.03 -4.20 -16.91
C PHE A 142 -1.75 -3.93 -17.69
N GLU A 143 -1.36 -2.68 -17.70
CA GLU A 143 -0.06 -2.27 -18.24
C GLU A 143 1.02 -2.41 -17.18
N HIS A 144 2.26 -2.56 -17.62
CA HIS A 144 3.41 -2.65 -16.72
C HIS A 144 3.48 -1.48 -15.72
N SER A 145 3.11 -0.28 -16.16
CA SER A 145 3.13 0.91 -15.31
C SER A 145 2.10 0.88 -14.17
N ASP A 146 1.10 0.01 -14.26
CA ASP A 146 0.10 -0.17 -13.20
C ASP A 146 0.54 -1.19 -12.15
N LEU A 147 1.70 -1.78 -12.31
CA LEU A 147 2.18 -2.86 -11.45
C LEU A 147 3.43 -2.44 -10.69
N ARG A 148 3.57 -2.98 -9.49
CA ARG A 148 4.80 -2.90 -8.73
C ARG A 148 5.11 -4.27 -8.14
N PRO A 149 6.39 -4.59 -7.85
CA PRO A 149 6.71 -5.83 -7.15
C PRO A 149 6.02 -5.84 -5.79
N HIS A 150 5.45 -6.99 -5.44
CA HIS A 150 4.80 -7.12 -4.13
C HIS A 150 5.83 -7.13 -3.01
N GLN A 151 5.56 -6.36 -1.97
CA GLN A 151 6.35 -6.34 -0.75
C GLN A 151 5.43 -6.48 0.46
N GLU A 152 5.96 -7.07 1.52
CA GLU A 152 5.24 -7.23 2.78
C GLU A 152 6.01 -6.56 3.91
N TRP A 153 5.28 -5.96 4.82
CA TRP A 153 5.82 -5.35 6.02
C TRP A 153 5.75 -6.38 7.14
N VAL A 154 6.90 -6.93 7.54
CA VAL A 154 6.97 -8.01 8.51
C VAL A 154 7.98 -7.64 9.60
N ASP A 155 7.51 -7.58 10.84
CA ASP A 155 8.36 -7.30 12.01
C ASP A 155 9.26 -6.07 11.84
N GLY A 156 8.70 -5.01 11.28
CA GLY A 156 9.41 -3.75 11.09
C GLY A 156 10.35 -3.71 9.89
N ASN A 157 10.24 -4.67 8.98
CA ASN A 157 11.08 -4.74 7.80
C ASN A 157 10.26 -5.00 6.54
N TRP A 158 10.68 -4.40 5.44
CA TRP A 158 10.11 -4.70 4.13
C TRP A 158 10.74 -5.96 3.55
N VAL A 159 9.89 -6.89 3.13
CA VAL A 159 10.31 -8.16 2.54
C VAL A 159 9.71 -8.23 1.14
N ALA A 160 10.58 -8.35 0.13
CA ALA A 160 10.13 -8.54 -1.24
C ALA A 160 9.69 -9.99 -1.46
N ALA A 161 8.65 -10.17 -2.25
CA ALA A 161 8.23 -11.50 -2.65
C ALA A 161 9.32 -12.16 -3.51
N SER A 162 9.53 -13.46 -3.32
CA SER A 162 10.46 -14.21 -4.16
C SER A 162 9.97 -14.22 -5.59
N ARG A 163 10.86 -13.98 -6.54
CA ARG A 163 10.53 -14.09 -7.95
C ARG A 163 10.49 -15.55 -8.35
N VAL A 164 9.38 -15.95 -8.93
CA VAL A 164 9.23 -17.31 -9.46
C VAL A 164 9.98 -17.39 -10.81
N GLY A 165 10.65 -18.51 -11.05
CA GLY A 165 11.32 -18.73 -12.32
C GLY A 165 12.75 -18.23 -12.40
N HIS A 166 13.32 -17.82 -11.30
CA HIS A 166 14.75 -17.54 -11.19
C HIS A 166 15.53 -18.83 -11.09
N GLN A 167 15.73 -19.47 -12.19
CA GLN A 167 16.52 -20.70 -12.16
C GLN A 167 17.48 -20.79 -13.29
#